data_dc5ff7cea256c98952788d4707206291
#
_entry.id   dc5ff7cea256c98952788d4707206291
#
_cell.length_a   1.000
_cell.length_b   1.000
_cell.length_c   1.000
_cell.angle_alpha   90.00
_cell.angle_beta   90.00
_cell.angle_gamma   90.00
#
_symmetry.space_group_name_H-M   'P 1'
#
loop_
_entity.id
_entity.type
_entity.pdbx_description
1 polymer ?
#
loop_
_entity_poly.entity_id
_entity_poly.type
_entity_poly.pdbx_seq_one_letter_code
_entity_poly.pdbx_strand_id
1 'polypeptide(L)'
;MGALSLASSTFAQTWIWYPGDYEIWLGNQMNNRRTERGAFFPPFWKTDSHYVVVEFSKQLNLSEPEEIFIAAEGKYNVKLDGKLQFGMPETMTLPAGKHSLNIKVWNQATPPTIYVKGKTVNSDSSWRVTYEDKEWIDESGKASDTSATVYMDAGCWNFDGATQRPSQFTLLREPHQAISKTEQPEGGTLYDFGKETFGYITLKNLSGKGHIAIFYGESPEEAKDKEFCETLDKLFVESGQVTDLAIRSTSPLNDSANEYTLENSKAFRYVYITHEPGVQIGEVSMQYEYLPEEYRGSFRCNDEELNRIWEVSAYTMHLTTREFFIDGIKRDRWVWSGDAIQSYLMNYYLFFDNESVKRTIWLLRGKDPVTSHSNTIMDYTFYWFLSVYDYYMYSGDRHFVNQLYLRMQTMMDYVLGRTNKNGMVEGLSGDWVFVDWADGYLDKKGELSFEQILFCRSLETMALCADLIGDSDGKQKYDKLASALKAKLKPTFWNTQKQAFVHNSVNGRQSDAVTRYANMFSVFFQYLDDKKQAFCPFKRQYPEDYHSLYAFL
;
A
#
# COMPACT_ATOMS: atom_id res chain seq x y z
N MET A 1 -4.65 37.99 23.72
CA MET A 1 -4.85 37.77 22.27
C MET A 1 -3.51 37.41 21.65
N GLY A 2 -3.19 36.14 21.58
CA GLY A 2 -1.99 35.65 20.90
C GLY A 2 -2.36 35.26 19.49
N ALA A 3 -1.79 35.95 18.52
CA ALA A 3 -1.91 35.59 17.12
C ALA A 3 -1.20 34.25 16.90
N LEU A 4 -1.96 33.16 16.67
CA LEU A 4 -1.41 31.95 16.08
C LEU A 4 -0.98 32.31 14.65
N SER A 5 0.32 32.41 14.46
CA SER A 5 0.94 32.39 13.14
C SER A 5 0.63 31.04 12.52
N LEU A 6 -0.30 30.99 11.57
CA LEU A 6 -0.40 29.89 10.63
C LEU A 6 0.91 29.85 9.85
N ALA A 7 1.81 28.97 10.25
CA ALA A 7 2.95 28.60 9.42
C ALA A 7 2.35 28.03 8.13
N SER A 8 2.44 28.81 7.03
CA SER A 8 2.26 28.28 5.70
C SER A 8 3.28 27.16 5.55
N SER A 9 2.82 25.92 5.47
CA SER A 9 3.67 24.81 5.05
C SER A 9 4.21 25.16 3.67
N THR A 10 5.46 25.63 3.62
CA THR A 10 6.21 25.66 2.38
C THR A 10 6.31 24.22 1.93
N PHE A 11 5.54 23.84 0.92
CA PHE A 11 5.68 22.53 0.31
C PHE A 11 7.14 22.37 -0.10
N ALA A 12 7.80 21.36 0.46
CA ALA A 12 9.19 21.08 0.10
C ALA A 12 9.24 20.76 -1.39
N GLN A 13 10.23 21.32 -2.07
CA GLN A 13 10.52 21.05 -3.46
C GLN A 13 10.74 19.55 -3.65
N THR A 14 10.01 18.92 -4.61
CA THR A 14 10.04 17.47 -4.81
C THR A 14 9.76 17.09 -6.26
N TRP A 15 10.01 15.83 -6.62
CA TRP A 15 9.49 15.23 -7.84
C TRP A 15 7.96 15.16 -7.78
N ILE A 16 7.33 15.34 -8.93
CA ILE A 16 5.87 15.27 -9.07
C ILE A 16 5.46 14.39 -10.24
N TRP A 17 4.30 13.75 -10.12
CA TRP A 17 3.72 12.82 -11.09
C TRP A 17 2.19 12.89 -11.13
N TYR A 18 1.57 12.12 -12.01
CA TYR A 18 0.12 11.95 -12.00
C TYR A 18 -0.27 11.09 -10.78
N PRO A 19 -1.17 11.57 -9.89
CA PRO A 19 -1.47 10.89 -8.63
C PRO A 19 -1.90 9.43 -8.81
N GLY A 20 -1.28 8.54 -8.09
CA GLY A 20 -1.50 7.09 -8.16
C GLY A 20 -0.63 6.35 -9.17
N ASP A 21 -0.12 7.02 -10.19
CA ASP A 21 0.65 6.41 -11.28
C ASP A 21 1.98 5.82 -10.81
N TYR A 22 2.71 6.62 -10.05
CA TYR A 22 3.99 6.20 -9.49
C TYR A 22 3.82 5.13 -8.42
N GLU A 23 2.79 5.24 -7.59
CA GLU A 23 2.48 4.27 -6.56
C GLU A 23 2.13 2.90 -7.15
N ILE A 24 1.37 2.86 -8.24
CA ILE A 24 1.05 1.62 -8.98
C ILE A 24 2.32 1.01 -9.58
N TRP A 25 3.16 1.82 -10.22
CA TRP A 25 4.43 1.37 -10.78
C TRP A 25 5.35 0.80 -9.70
N LEU A 26 5.49 1.50 -8.56
CA LEU A 26 6.32 1.04 -7.44
C LEU A 26 5.79 -0.26 -6.82
N GLY A 27 4.47 -0.40 -6.69
CA GLY A 27 3.83 -1.64 -6.26
C GLY A 27 4.14 -2.81 -7.20
N ASN A 28 4.15 -2.58 -8.50
CA ASN A 28 4.58 -3.57 -9.49
C ASN A 28 6.05 -3.96 -9.31
N GLN A 29 6.94 -2.99 -9.06
CA GLN A 29 8.36 -3.25 -8.81
C GLN A 29 8.57 -4.07 -7.52
N MET A 30 7.85 -3.74 -6.45
CA MET A 30 7.87 -4.50 -5.20
C MET A 30 7.44 -5.95 -5.44
N ASN A 31 6.38 -6.16 -6.19
CA ASN A 31 5.85 -7.49 -6.46
C ASN A 31 6.80 -8.36 -7.31
N ASN A 32 7.52 -7.77 -8.25
CA ASN A 32 8.50 -8.50 -9.08
C ASN A 32 9.66 -9.08 -8.26
N ARG A 33 9.87 -8.63 -7.04
CA ARG A 33 10.91 -9.15 -6.11
C ARG A 33 10.41 -10.26 -5.20
N ARG A 34 9.18 -10.69 -5.36
CA ARG A 34 8.58 -11.73 -4.53
C ARG A 34 8.96 -13.12 -5.02
N THR A 35 9.54 -13.93 -4.13
CA THR A 35 9.83 -15.36 -4.38
C THR A 35 9.51 -16.19 -3.15
N GLU A 36 8.98 -17.39 -3.34
CA GLU A 36 8.68 -18.37 -2.30
C GLU A 36 9.20 -19.74 -2.74
N ARG A 37 9.76 -20.51 -1.82
CA ARG A 37 10.32 -21.84 -2.08
C ARG A 37 11.27 -21.88 -3.28
N GLY A 38 12.02 -20.79 -3.49
CA GLY A 38 12.94 -20.67 -4.62
C GLY A 38 12.27 -20.60 -6.00
N ALA A 39 10.98 -20.34 -6.07
CA ALA A 39 10.25 -20.11 -7.30
C ALA A 39 9.69 -18.69 -7.35
N PHE A 40 9.65 -18.14 -8.57
CA PHE A 40 8.99 -16.86 -8.80
C PHE A 40 7.49 -17.08 -8.94
N PHE A 41 6.70 -16.32 -8.19
CA PHE A 41 5.26 -16.30 -8.28
C PHE A 41 4.80 -14.98 -8.91
N PRO A 42 3.99 -15.03 -10.00
CA PRO A 42 3.37 -13.82 -10.54
C PRO A 42 2.43 -13.21 -9.50
N PRO A 43 2.10 -11.91 -9.64
CA PRO A 43 1.13 -11.25 -8.77
C PRO A 43 -0.19 -12.02 -8.74
N PHE A 44 -0.76 -12.18 -7.56
CA PHE A 44 -2.04 -12.85 -7.37
C PHE A 44 -3.20 -12.05 -7.99
N TRP A 45 -3.09 -10.73 -8.01
CA TRP A 45 -4.02 -9.80 -8.64
C TRP A 45 -3.29 -8.88 -9.61
N LYS A 46 -4.04 -8.44 -10.60
CA LYS A 46 -3.53 -7.53 -11.62
C LYS A 46 -3.34 -6.13 -11.03
N THR A 47 -2.16 -5.59 -11.20
CA THR A 47 -1.87 -4.17 -10.96
C THR A 47 -1.96 -3.42 -12.28
N ASP A 48 -2.60 -2.25 -12.28
CA ASP A 48 -2.70 -1.43 -13.48
C ASP A 48 -1.33 -0.89 -13.92
N SER A 49 -1.20 -0.61 -15.21
CA SER A 49 -0.02 0.06 -15.75
C SER A 49 -0.11 1.57 -15.50
N HIS A 50 1.03 2.27 -15.62
CA HIS A 50 1.08 3.73 -15.56
C HIS A 50 0.63 4.39 -16.88
N TYR A 51 0.32 5.69 -16.85
CA TYR A 51 0.12 6.52 -18.03
C TYR A 51 1.47 6.90 -18.63
N VAL A 52 1.57 6.82 -19.97
CA VAL A 52 2.86 7.03 -20.68
C VAL A 52 3.06 8.47 -21.14
N VAL A 53 1.98 9.27 -21.21
CA VAL A 53 2.02 10.69 -21.57
C VAL A 53 1.26 11.51 -20.54
N VAL A 54 1.97 12.44 -19.91
CA VAL A 54 1.43 13.29 -18.83
C VAL A 54 1.82 14.75 -19.08
N GLU A 55 0.90 15.69 -18.87
CA GLU A 55 1.17 17.12 -18.94
C GLU A 55 1.03 17.76 -17.56
N PHE A 56 2.08 18.46 -17.14
CA PHE A 56 2.13 19.27 -15.92
C PHE A 56 1.95 20.73 -16.28
N SER A 57 1.15 21.48 -15.51
CA SER A 57 0.90 22.89 -15.74
C SER A 57 0.95 23.72 -14.46
N LYS A 58 1.46 24.94 -14.58
CA LYS A 58 1.54 25.92 -13.50
C LYS A 58 1.22 27.31 -14.02
N GLN A 59 0.34 28.02 -13.35
CA GLN A 59 0.13 29.46 -13.57
C GLN A 59 1.13 30.23 -12.71
N LEU A 60 1.87 31.14 -13.34
CA LEU A 60 2.94 31.91 -12.73
C LEU A 60 2.55 33.38 -12.63
N ASN A 61 3.06 34.07 -11.62
CA ASN A 61 2.99 35.51 -11.48
C ASN A 61 4.31 36.02 -10.89
N LEU A 62 5.28 36.32 -11.76
CA LEU A 62 6.65 36.63 -11.38
C LEU A 62 6.87 38.13 -11.32
N SER A 63 7.44 38.61 -10.22
CA SER A 63 7.81 40.04 -10.05
C SER A 63 9.07 40.41 -10.82
N GLU A 64 9.95 39.46 -11.08
CA GLU A 64 11.23 39.60 -11.78
C GLU A 64 11.49 38.34 -12.64
N PRO A 65 12.36 38.43 -13.66
CA PRO A 65 12.76 37.23 -14.39
C PRO A 65 13.45 36.22 -13.47
N GLU A 66 13.17 34.93 -13.68
CA GLU A 66 13.69 33.84 -12.84
C GLU A 66 14.22 32.70 -13.72
N GLU A 67 15.43 32.22 -13.41
CA GLU A 67 15.97 31.00 -14.01
C GLU A 67 15.46 29.79 -13.24
N ILE A 68 14.97 28.80 -13.98
CA ILE A 68 14.56 27.50 -13.46
C ILE A 68 15.40 26.39 -14.06
N PHE A 69 15.66 25.36 -13.24
CA PHE A 69 16.18 24.06 -13.66
C PHE A 69 15.02 23.07 -13.81
N ILE A 70 15.07 22.21 -14.85
CA ILE A 70 14.07 21.18 -15.14
C ILE A 70 14.77 19.82 -15.29
N ALA A 71 14.34 18.83 -14.52
CA ALA A 71 14.68 17.43 -14.74
C ALA A 71 13.38 16.64 -14.96
N ALA A 72 13.48 15.54 -15.71
CA ALA A 72 12.34 14.67 -15.97
C ALA A 72 12.77 13.20 -16.05
N GLU A 73 11.85 12.29 -15.72
CA GLU A 73 11.93 10.89 -16.11
C GLU A 73 11.10 10.69 -17.37
N GLY A 74 11.79 10.64 -18.49
CA GLY A 74 11.23 10.58 -19.82
C GLY A 74 11.74 11.70 -20.72
N LYS A 75 11.29 11.67 -21.97
CA LYS A 75 11.46 12.79 -22.90
C LYS A 75 10.38 13.83 -22.60
N TYR A 76 10.68 15.10 -22.83
CA TYR A 76 9.73 16.16 -22.54
C TYR A 76 9.82 17.34 -23.51
N ASN A 77 8.78 18.12 -23.56
CA ASN A 77 8.80 19.45 -24.14
C ASN A 77 8.20 20.48 -23.16
N VAL A 78 8.58 21.71 -23.36
CA VAL A 78 8.13 22.83 -22.54
C VAL A 78 7.40 23.84 -23.38
N LYS A 79 6.23 24.32 -22.93
CA LYS A 79 5.53 25.45 -23.51
C LYS A 79 5.44 26.56 -22.48
N LEU A 80 5.78 27.78 -22.90
CA LEU A 80 5.54 29.00 -22.15
C LEU A 80 4.50 29.85 -22.93
N ASP A 81 3.36 30.14 -22.31
CA ASP A 81 2.24 30.84 -22.94
C ASP A 81 1.80 30.19 -24.27
N GLY A 82 1.77 28.85 -24.28
CA GLY A 82 1.43 28.06 -25.46
C GLY A 82 2.53 27.95 -26.52
N LYS A 83 3.63 28.68 -26.37
CA LYS A 83 4.77 28.65 -27.34
C LYS A 83 5.77 27.58 -26.95
N LEU A 84 6.00 26.65 -27.86
CA LEU A 84 6.98 25.58 -27.68
C LEU A 84 8.40 26.16 -27.55
N GLN A 85 9.12 25.73 -26.52
CA GLN A 85 10.54 25.98 -26.36
C GLN A 85 11.33 24.90 -27.12
N PHE A 86 12.42 25.30 -27.75
CA PHE A 86 13.20 24.37 -28.56
C PHE A 86 13.94 23.33 -27.72
N GLY A 87 13.85 22.07 -28.11
CA GLY A 87 14.54 20.94 -27.47
C GLY A 87 13.91 20.53 -26.13
N MET A 88 14.76 20.02 -25.24
CA MET A 88 14.45 19.68 -23.84
C MET A 88 15.33 20.55 -22.93
N PRO A 89 14.97 21.81 -22.66
CA PRO A 89 15.83 22.72 -21.93
C PRO A 89 15.95 22.27 -20.46
N GLU A 90 17.18 21.93 -20.02
CA GLU A 90 17.47 21.66 -18.59
C GLU A 90 17.42 22.93 -17.76
N THR A 91 17.68 24.08 -18.36
CA THR A 91 17.54 25.39 -17.74
C THR A 91 16.83 26.35 -18.70
N MET A 92 16.00 27.24 -18.14
CA MET A 92 15.38 28.31 -18.91
C MET A 92 15.09 29.51 -18.03
N THR A 93 15.11 30.71 -18.63
CA THR A 93 14.70 31.94 -17.97
C THR A 93 13.22 32.21 -18.23
N LEU A 94 12.45 32.31 -17.14
CA LEU A 94 11.07 32.76 -17.16
C LEU A 94 11.04 34.29 -17.09
N PRO A 95 10.32 35.00 -17.95
CA PRO A 95 10.21 36.45 -17.86
C PRO A 95 9.32 36.89 -16.69
N ALA A 96 9.47 38.12 -16.24
CA ALA A 96 8.54 38.72 -15.28
C ALA A 96 7.14 38.87 -15.86
N GLY A 97 6.12 38.72 -15.02
CA GLY A 97 4.72 38.83 -15.43
C GLY A 97 3.89 37.59 -15.14
N LYS A 98 2.70 37.55 -15.74
CA LYS A 98 1.79 36.38 -15.66
C LYS A 98 2.06 35.45 -16.83
N HIS A 99 2.32 34.19 -16.55
CA HIS A 99 2.66 33.18 -17.55
C HIS A 99 1.98 31.86 -17.25
N SER A 100 1.78 31.05 -18.29
CA SER A 100 1.39 29.64 -18.18
C SER A 100 2.58 28.77 -18.59
N LEU A 101 3.09 27.97 -17.66
CA LEU A 101 4.16 27.01 -17.92
C LEU A 101 3.54 25.61 -18.03
N ASN A 102 3.78 24.92 -19.16
CA ASN A 102 3.32 23.57 -19.40
C ASN A 102 4.53 22.69 -19.76
N ILE A 103 4.65 21.54 -19.09
CA ILE A 103 5.69 20.54 -19.33
C ILE A 103 5.00 19.21 -19.62
N LYS A 104 5.10 18.74 -20.86
CA LYS A 104 4.58 17.45 -21.28
C LYS A 104 5.72 16.45 -21.28
N VAL A 105 5.52 15.32 -20.61
CA VAL A 105 6.50 14.24 -20.45
C VAL A 105 5.91 12.94 -20.97
N TRP A 106 6.75 12.12 -21.62
CA TRP A 106 6.39 10.77 -22.06
C TRP A 106 7.48 9.76 -21.76
N ASN A 107 7.10 8.64 -21.18
CA ASN A 107 7.99 7.55 -20.80
C ASN A 107 7.23 6.22 -20.74
N GLN A 108 7.78 5.16 -21.31
CA GLN A 108 7.19 3.83 -21.28
C GLN A 108 7.78 2.94 -20.18
N ALA A 109 9.00 3.20 -19.76
CA ALA A 109 9.71 2.36 -18.79
C ALA A 109 9.37 2.70 -17.34
N THR A 110 9.18 4.00 -17.06
CA THR A 110 8.83 4.52 -15.72
C THR A 110 7.74 5.57 -15.86
N PRO A 111 6.97 5.88 -14.79
CA PRO A 111 5.98 6.94 -14.83
C PRO A 111 6.61 8.28 -15.23
N PRO A 112 5.97 9.07 -16.11
CA PRO A 112 6.41 10.40 -16.42
C PRO A 112 6.42 11.28 -15.16
N THR A 113 7.58 11.82 -14.81
CA THR A 113 7.77 12.66 -13.62
C THR A 113 8.60 13.89 -13.96
N ILE A 114 8.42 14.98 -13.22
CA ILE A 114 9.26 16.16 -13.34
C ILE A 114 9.75 16.65 -11.97
N TYR A 115 10.87 17.36 -12.02
CA TYR A 115 11.41 18.13 -10.93
C TYR A 115 11.81 19.51 -11.46
N VAL A 116 11.23 20.56 -10.88
CA VAL A 116 11.52 21.94 -11.26
C VAL A 116 12.08 22.68 -10.06
N LYS A 117 13.18 23.40 -10.27
CA LYS A 117 13.85 24.18 -9.24
C LYS A 117 14.17 25.58 -9.72
N GLY A 118 13.56 26.55 -9.07
CA GLY A 118 13.87 27.97 -9.19
C GLY A 118 13.97 28.65 -7.84
N LYS A 119 13.92 29.97 -7.85
CA LYS A 119 13.86 30.79 -6.64
C LYS A 119 12.46 30.74 -6.01
N THR A 120 11.43 30.87 -6.85
CA THR A 120 10.01 30.86 -6.46
C THR A 120 9.20 29.79 -7.18
N VAL A 121 9.63 29.36 -8.36
CA VAL A 121 8.97 28.33 -9.16
C VAL A 121 9.58 26.97 -8.88
N ASN A 122 8.92 26.22 -8.00
CA ASN A 122 9.36 24.88 -7.62
C ASN A 122 8.26 23.87 -7.91
N SER A 123 8.66 22.60 -8.18
CA SER A 123 7.70 21.52 -8.29
C SER A 123 7.20 21.08 -6.92
N ASP A 124 5.89 21.04 -6.78
CA ASP A 124 5.15 20.63 -5.59
C ASP A 124 3.72 20.23 -5.95
N SER A 125 2.90 19.86 -4.98
CA SER A 125 1.51 19.46 -5.19
C SER A 125 0.57 20.58 -5.70
N SER A 126 1.04 21.82 -5.81
CA SER A 126 0.25 22.94 -6.37
C SER A 126 0.26 22.99 -7.90
N TRP A 127 1.06 22.14 -8.55
CA TRP A 127 0.98 21.95 -10.00
C TRP A 127 -0.27 21.17 -10.36
N ARG A 128 -0.86 21.52 -11.49
CA ARG A 128 -1.96 20.76 -12.09
C ARG A 128 -1.39 19.75 -13.07
N VAL A 129 -1.98 18.57 -13.11
CA VAL A 129 -1.51 17.48 -13.97
C VAL A 129 -2.68 16.78 -14.65
N THR A 130 -2.47 16.37 -15.89
CA THR A 130 -3.42 15.54 -16.65
C THR A 130 -2.65 14.54 -17.50
N TYR A 131 -3.28 13.42 -17.85
CA TYR A 131 -2.73 12.48 -18.82
C TYR A 131 -3.33 12.71 -20.21
N GLU A 132 -2.58 12.32 -21.26
CA GLU A 132 -2.97 12.52 -22.65
C GLU A 132 -2.99 11.25 -23.49
N ASP A 133 -2.64 10.10 -22.93
CA ASP A 133 -2.68 8.81 -23.63
C ASP A 133 -4.06 8.11 -23.58
N LYS A 134 -5.10 8.83 -23.24
CA LYS A 134 -6.49 8.36 -23.24
C LYS A 134 -7.07 8.14 -24.64
N GLU A 135 -6.46 8.71 -25.66
CA GLU A 135 -6.84 8.50 -27.07
C GLU A 135 -6.25 7.19 -27.66
N TRP A 136 -5.74 6.32 -26.82
CA TRP A 136 -5.25 5.03 -27.27
C TRP A 136 -6.36 4.28 -28.01
N ILE A 137 -6.09 3.95 -29.27
CA ILE A 137 -7.00 3.21 -30.12
C ILE A 137 -6.73 1.72 -29.93
N ASP A 138 -7.73 0.95 -29.54
CA ASP A 138 -7.64 -0.50 -29.46
C ASP A 138 -7.55 -1.18 -30.84
N GLU A 139 -7.38 -2.50 -30.87
CA GLU A 139 -7.26 -3.28 -32.11
C GLU A 139 -8.52 -3.17 -33.00
N SER A 140 -9.67 -2.75 -32.46
CA SER A 140 -10.91 -2.51 -33.21
C SER A 140 -10.99 -1.09 -33.80
N GLY A 141 -10.00 -0.25 -33.54
CA GLY A 141 -10.00 1.17 -33.96
C GLY A 141 -10.86 2.08 -33.08
N LYS A 142 -11.27 1.62 -31.91
CA LYS A 142 -12.09 2.39 -30.95
C LYS A 142 -11.20 2.98 -29.86
N ALA A 143 -11.43 4.25 -29.53
CA ALA A 143 -10.75 4.88 -28.39
C ALA A 143 -11.10 4.16 -27.09
N SER A 144 -10.08 3.79 -26.31
CA SER A 144 -10.21 3.05 -25.05
C SER A 144 -10.77 3.93 -23.92
N ASP A 145 -10.47 5.22 -23.95
CA ASP A 145 -10.97 6.20 -22.99
C ASP A 145 -11.45 7.48 -23.70
N THR A 146 -12.74 7.75 -23.60
CA THR A 146 -13.39 8.94 -24.16
C THR A 146 -13.81 9.94 -23.08
N SER A 147 -13.37 9.74 -21.84
CA SER A 147 -13.68 10.64 -20.73
C SER A 147 -13.14 12.05 -20.98
N ALA A 148 -13.77 13.04 -20.35
CA ALA A 148 -13.29 14.42 -20.41
C ALA A 148 -11.89 14.53 -19.76
N THR A 149 -11.05 15.41 -20.26
CA THR A 149 -9.76 15.72 -19.65
C THR A 149 -9.95 16.28 -18.26
N VAL A 150 -9.38 15.62 -17.28
CA VAL A 150 -9.43 16.02 -15.87
C VAL A 150 -8.04 16.45 -15.43
N TYR A 151 -7.95 17.68 -14.90
CA TYR A 151 -6.75 18.18 -14.25
C TYR A 151 -6.84 17.94 -12.75
N MET A 152 -5.83 17.27 -12.21
CA MET A 152 -5.67 16.99 -10.78
C MET A 152 -4.49 17.77 -10.22
N ASP A 153 -4.43 17.94 -8.91
CA ASP A 153 -3.21 18.39 -8.25
C ASP A 153 -2.16 17.27 -8.33
N ALA A 154 -0.90 17.63 -8.62
CA ALA A 154 0.17 16.67 -8.81
C ALA A 154 0.43 15.84 -7.54
N GLY A 155 0.70 14.56 -7.72
CA GLY A 155 1.17 13.66 -6.67
C GLY A 155 2.66 13.89 -6.37
N CYS A 156 3.04 13.74 -5.12
CA CYS A 156 4.44 13.86 -4.68
C CYS A 156 4.69 13.18 -3.34
N TRP A 157 5.93 12.78 -3.13
CA TRP A 157 6.49 12.44 -1.82
C TRP A 157 7.83 13.15 -1.64
N ASN A 158 8.45 12.95 -0.47
CA ASN A 158 9.76 13.51 -0.19
C ASN A 158 10.87 12.72 -0.88
N PHE A 159 11.46 13.33 -1.92
CA PHE A 159 12.72 12.90 -2.51
C PHE A 159 13.73 14.04 -2.41
N ASP A 160 14.96 13.71 -2.06
CA ASP A 160 16.03 14.68 -1.82
C ASP A 160 16.64 15.22 -3.13
N GLY A 161 15.91 16.13 -3.78
CA GLY A 161 16.40 16.89 -4.91
C GLY A 161 16.43 16.14 -6.24
N ALA A 162 16.96 16.78 -7.29
CA ALA A 162 16.94 16.28 -8.66
C ALA A 162 17.86 15.07 -8.92
N THR A 163 18.75 14.75 -8.00
CA THR A 163 19.66 13.61 -8.11
C THR A 163 19.00 12.28 -7.77
N GLN A 164 17.98 12.30 -6.92
CA GLN A 164 17.22 11.12 -6.55
C GLN A 164 15.91 11.06 -7.36
N ARG A 165 15.97 10.38 -8.50
CA ARG A 165 14.78 10.20 -9.35
C ARG A 165 13.83 9.20 -8.74
N PRO A 166 12.50 9.34 -8.93
CA PRO A 166 11.51 8.40 -8.44
C PRO A 166 11.79 6.94 -8.80
N SER A 167 12.20 6.65 -10.04
CA SER A 167 12.55 5.30 -10.49
C SER A 167 13.77 4.69 -9.78
N GLN A 168 14.57 5.51 -9.11
CA GLN A 168 15.76 5.10 -8.34
C GLN A 168 15.47 4.96 -6.84
N PHE A 169 14.22 5.14 -6.43
CA PHE A 169 13.84 4.94 -5.04
C PHE A 169 14.16 3.51 -4.58
N THR A 170 14.87 3.41 -3.49
CA THR A 170 15.21 2.15 -2.83
C THR A 170 15.14 2.33 -1.32
N LEU A 171 14.78 1.27 -0.62
CA LEU A 171 14.87 1.22 0.84
C LEU A 171 16.33 1.23 1.28
N LEU A 172 16.59 1.66 2.51
CA LEU A 172 17.93 1.63 3.08
C LEU A 172 18.36 0.21 3.38
N ARG A 173 19.68 -0.05 3.31
CA ARG A 173 20.27 -1.34 3.65
C ARG A 173 21.42 -1.18 4.62
N GLU A 174 21.45 -2.04 5.62
CA GLU A 174 22.53 -2.11 6.62
C GLU A 174 23.09 -3.53 6.70
N PRO A 175 24.42 -3.69 6.73
CA PRO A 175 25.02 -5.01 6.89
C PRO A 175 24.88 -5.52 8.32
N HIS A 176 24.32 -6.72 8.49
CA HIS A 176 24.22 -7.40 9.77
C HIS A 176 24.94 -8.73 9.73
N GLN A 177 25.64 -9.06 10.83
CA GLN A 177 26.30 -10.34 11.02
C GLN A 177 25.40 -11.29 11.79
N ALA A 178 25.53 -12.60 11.53
CA ALA A 178 24.93 -13.61 12.38
C ALA A 178 25.54 -13.53 13.80
N ILE A 179 24.71 -13.60 14.83
CA ILE A 179 25.17 -13.61 16.24
C ILE A 179 25.79 -14.96 16.64
N SER A 180 25.41 -16.00 15.90
CA SER A 180 26.06 -17.33 16.05
C SER A 180 26.00 -18.14 14.76
N LYS A 181 26.94 -19.05 14.61
CA LYS A 181 26.91 -20.10 13.58
C LYS A 181 27.23 -21.47 14.20
N THR A 182 26.54 -22.48 13.72
CA THR A 182 26.69 -23.85 14.25
C THR A 182 26.71 -24.86 13.11
N GLU A 183 27.79 -25.61 12.98
CA GLU A 183 27.86 -26.74 12.06
C GLU A 183 26.89 -27.84 12.50
N GLN A 184 26.14 -28.37 11.57
CA GLN A 184 25.12 -29.39 11.86
C GLN A 184 25.68 -30.80 11.61
N PRO A 185 25.34 -31.79 12.46
CA PRO A 185 25.80 -33.19 12.30
C PRO A 185 25.40 -33.79 10.94
N GLU A 186 24.26 -33.40 10.40
CA GLU A 186 23.74 -33.80 9.09
C GLU A 186 24.38 -33.05 7.90
N GLY A 187 25.39 -32.23 8.18
CA GLY A 187 26.08 -31.38 7.23
C GLY A 187 25.41 -30.00 7.07
N GLY A 188 26.20 -29.04 6.62
CA GLY A 188 25.78 -27.64 6.49
C GLY A 188 25.90 -26.83 7.78
N THR A 189 25.62 -25.53 7.68
CA THR A 189 25.80 -24.55 8.76
C THR A 189 24.52 -23.80 9.03
N LEU A 190 24.11 -23.73 10.29
CA LEU A 190 22.98 -22.92 10.77
C LEU A 190 23.50 -21.58 11.31
N TYR A 191 22.95 -20.51 10.83
CA TYR A 191 23.22 -19.12 11.25
C TYR A 191 22.02 -18.56 12.00
N ASP A 192 22.22 -17.91 13.15
CA ASP A 192 21.20 -17.16 13.91
C ASP A 192 21.49 -15.66 13.82
N PHE A 193 20.53 -14.87 13.35
CA PHE A 193 20.60 -13.41 13.27
C PHE A 193 19.99 -12.71 14.49
N GLY A 194 19.57 -13.46 15.51
CA GLY A 194 19.16 -12.96 16.83
C GLY A 194 17.68 -12.65 16.96
N LYS A 195 17.05 -12.15 15.93
CA LYS A 195 15.60 -11.87 15.86
C LYS A 195 15.11 -11.97 14.42
N GLU A 196 13.81 -12.08 14.26
CA GLU A 196 13.18 -12.04 12.94
C GLU A 196 13.57 -10.76 12.22
N THR A 197 13.87 -10.86 10.95
CA THR A 197 14.39 -9.78 10.13
C THR A 197 13.91 -9.89 8.68
N PHE A 198 14.20 -8.90 7.88
CA PHE A 198 13.88 -8.87 6.46
C PHE A 198 15.04 -8.30 5.65
N GLY A 199 15.60 -9.10 4.76
CA GLY A 199 16.76 -8.64 4.01
C GLY A 199 17.30 -9.68 3.03
N TYR A 200 18.54 -9.46 2.61
CA TYR A 200 19.24 -10.22 1.57
C TYR A 200 20.44 -10.91 2.16
N ILE A 201 20.59 -12.20 1.94
CA ILE A 201 21.81 -12.91 2.33
C ILE A 201 22.95 -12.51 1.41
N THR A 202 24.11 -12.31 1.99
CA THR A 202 25.38 -12.03 1.33
C THR A 202 26.37 -13.14 1.64
N LEU A 203 26.93 -13.77 0.60
CA LEU A 203 27.98 -14.77 0.66
C LEU A 203 29.29 -14.10 0.26
N LYS A 204 30.34 -14.18 1.11
CA LYS A 204 31.66 -13.59 0.85
C LYS A 204 32.73 -14.66 0.78
N ASN A 205 33.82 -14.34 0.08
CA ASN A 205 34.92 -15.26 -0.23
C ASN A 205 34.38 -16.55 -0.86
N LEU A 206 33.40 -16.40 -1.75
CA LEU A 206 32.75 -17.50 -2.44
C LEU A 206 33.65 -17.98 -3.58
N SER A 207 33.91 -19.29 -3.62
CA SER A 207 34.76 -19.87 -4.66
C SER A 207 34.41 -21.33 -4.95
N GLY A 208 35.01 -21.85 -6.05
CA GLY A 208 34.85 -23.24 -6.45
C GLY A 208 33.75 -23.47 -7.48
N LYS A 209 33.22 -24.70 -7.51
CA LYS A 209 32.17 -25.13 -8.42
C LYS A 209 31.19 -26.05 -7.72
N GLY A 210 29.89 -25.78 -7.85
CA GLY A 210 28.82 -26.64 -7.34
C GLY A 210 27.59 -25.89 -6.90
N HIS A 211 26.67 -26.62 -6.29
CA HIS A 211 25.40 -26.10 -5.82
C HIS A 211 25.46 -25.61 -4.37
N ILE A 212 24.71 -24.57 -4.08
CA ILE A 212 24.42 -24.07 -2.74
C ILE A 212 22.90 -24.07 -2.57
N ALA A 213 22.42 -24.54 -1.42
CA ALA A 213 21.03 -24.40 -1.02
C ALA A 213 20.96 -23.63 0.31
N ILE A 214 20.11 -22.62 0.33
CA ILE A 214 19.90 -21.72 1.46
C ILE A 214 18.43 -21.86 1.88
N PHE A 215 18.20 -22.21 3.13
CA PHE A 215 16.88 -22.42 3.71
C PHE A 215 16.67 -21.42 4.83
N TYR A 216 15.50 -20.82 4.91
CA TYR A 216 15.18 -19.75 5.85
C TYR A 216 14.10 -20.19 6.84
N GLY A 217 14.15 -19.71 8.07
CA GLY A 217 13.15 -20.02 9.08
C GLY A 217 13.09 -19.01 10.21
N GLU A 218 11.94 -18.94 10.85
CA GLU A 218 11.72 -18.20 12.10
C GLU A 218 12.24 -19.01 13.30
N SER A 219 12.36 -20.34 13.13
CA SER A 219 12.96 -21.25 14.09
C SER A 219 14.09 -22.08 13.47
N PRO A 220 14.99 -22.67 14.30
CA PRO A 220 16.01 -23.58 13.81
C PRO A 220 15.41 -24.81 13.12
N GLU A 221 14.26 -25.30 13.62
CA GLU A 221 13.57 -26.48 13.09
C GLU A 221 13.07 -26.20 11.69
N GLU A 222 12.43 -25.06 11.48
CA GLU A 222 11.93 -24.64 10.15
C GLU A 222 13.08 -24.47 9.16
N ALA A 223 14.14 -23.73 9.54
CA ALA A 223 15.28 -23.51 8.66
C ALA A 223 15.96 -24.82 8.23
N LYS A 224 15.97 -25.87 9.08
CA LYS A 224 16.54 -27.20 8.76
C LYS A 224 15.58 -28.11 8.01
N ASP A 225 14.30 -27.80 7.96
CA ASP A 225 13.32 -28.59 7.23
C ASP A 225 13.41 -28.30 5.72
N LYS A 226 14.27 -29.06 5.04
CA LYS A 226 14.52 -28.92 3.60
C LYS A 226 13.29 -29.19 2.72
N GLU A 227 12.31 -29.89 3.26
CA GLU A 227 11.09 -30.27 2.52
C GLU A 227 9.97 -29.23 2.66
N PHE A 228 9.77 -28.70 3.87
CA PHE A 228 8.61 -27.86 4.19
C PHE A 228 8.93 -26.41 4.55
N CYS A 229 10.23 -25.99 4.59
CA CYS A 229 10.54 -24.58 4.81
C CYS A 229 9.83 -23.70 3.77
N GLU A 230 9.27 -22.58 4.22
CA GLU A 230 8.46 -21.70 3.36
C GLU A 230 9.29 -21.00 2.28
N THR A 231 10.53 -20.60 2.62
CA THR A 231 11.37 -19.85 1.69
C THR A 231 12.76 -20.47 1.59
N LEU A 232 13.28 -20.52 0.37
CA LEU A 232 14.60 -21.04 0.08
C LEU A 232 15.19 -20.43 -1.19
N ASP A 233 16.51 -20.47 -1.33
CA ASP A 233 17.22 -20.15 -2.57
C ASP A 233 18.14 -21.32 -2.98
N LYS A 234 18.34 -21.48 -4.29
CA LYS A 234 19.24 -22.47 -4.88
C LYS A 234 20.16 -21.76 -5.86
N LEU A 235 21.45 -21.87 -5.63
CA LEU A 235 22.48 -21.24 -6.43
C LEU A 235 23.39 -22.28 -7.05
N PHE A 236 23.98 -21.95 -8.19
CA PHE A 236 25.10 -22.69 -8.79
C PHE A 236 26.28 -21.76 -8.98
N VAL A 237 27.43 -22.16 -8.49
CA VAL A 237 28.69 -21.39 -8.57
C VAL A 237 29.62 -22.07 -9.56
N GLU A 238 30.17 -21.31 -10.47
CA GLU A 238 31.21 -21.78 -11.41
C GLU A 238 32.02 -20.61 -11.98
N SER A 239 33.35 -20.74 -12.00
CA SER A 239 34.25 -19.81 -12.70
C SER A 239 34.05 -18.33 -12.33
N GLY A 240 33.83 -18.02 -11.04
CA GLY A 240 33.64 -16.65 -10.57
C GLY A 240 32.26 -16.06 -10.89
N GLN A 241 31.30 -16.91 -11.23
CA GLN A 241 29.90 -16.52 -11.47
C GLN A 241 28.97 -17.29 -10.54
N VAL A 242 27.84 -16.67 -10.21
CA VAL A 242 26.73 -17.29 -9.46
C VAL A 242 25.48 -17.23 -10.33
N THR A 243 24.85 -18.38 -10.51
CA THR A 243 23.54 -18.50 -11.15
C THR A 243 22.48 -18.75 -10.07
N ASP A 244 21.53 -17.85 -9.95
CA ASP A 244 20.29 -18.08 -9.19
C ASP A 244 19.38 -18.97 -10.03
N LEU A 245 19.07 -20.17 -9.53
CA LEU A 245 18.32 -21.18 -10.27
C LEU A 245 16.81 -20.90 -10.30
N ALA A 246 16.30 -20.05 -9.38
CA ALA A 246 14.90 -19.67 -9.35
C ALA A 246 14.56 -18.65 -10.46
N ILE A 247 15.32 -17.58 -10.52
CA ILE A 247 15.09 -16.48 -11.48
C ILE A 247 15.90 -16.65 -12.78
N ARG A 248 16.77 -17.67 -12.84
CA ARG A 248 17.67 -17.98 -13.97
C ARG A 248 18.55 -16.77 -14.36
N SER A 249 18.98 -16.03 -13.36
CA SER A 249 19.94 -14.92 -13.50
C SER A 249 21.35 -15.40 -13.19
N THR A 250 22.31 -14.95 -13.99
CA THR A 250 23.73 -15.22 -13.75
C THR A 250 24.46 -13.89 -13.57
N SER A 251 25.10 -13.75 -12.43
CA SER A 251 25.82 -12.55 -12.04
C SER A 251 27.30 -12.86 -11.73
N PRO A 252 28.25 -12.01 -12.14
CA PRO A 252 29.63 -12.15 -11.71
C PRO A 252 29.75 -11.92 -10.21
N LEU A 253 30.73 -12.59 -9.59
CA LEU A 253 31.15 -12.22 -8.24
C LEU A 253 31.80 -10.84 -8.27
N ASN A 254 31.59 -10.07 -7.21
CA ASN A 254 32.24 -8.77 -7.06
C ASN A 254 33.76 -8.96 -6.93
N ASP A 255 34.54 -8.30 -7.80
CA ASP A 255 35.98 -8.53 -8.00
C ASP A 255 36.85 -8.34 -6.74
N SER A 256 36.43 -7.56 -5.76
CA SER A 256 37.27 -7.22 -4.60
C SER A 256 37.17 -8.21 -3.44
N ALA A 257 36.06 -8.99 -3.31
CA ALA A 257 35.81 -9.85 -2.15
C ALA A 257 35.19 -11.20 -2.54
N ASN A 258 35.05 -11.53 -3.82
CA ASN A 258 34.27 -12.68 -4.29
C ASN A 258 32.90 -12.74 -3.56
N GLU A 259 32.20 -11.62 -3.55
CA GLU A 259 30.95 -11.43 -2.81
C GLU A 259 29.75 -11.55 -3.75
N TYR A 260 28.71 -12.21 -3.28
CA TYR A 260 27.41 -12.28 -3.92
C TYR A 260 26.30 -12.00 -2.90
N THR A 261 25.52 -10.97 -3.17
CA THR A 261 24.29 -10.67 -2.42
C THR A 261 23.09 -11.14 -3.24
N LEU A 262 22.21 -11.95 -2.64
CA LEU A 262 21.02 -12.46 -3.30
C LEU A 262 20.13 -11.30 -3.80
N GLU A 263 19.45 -11.52 -4.92
CA GLU A 263 18.65 -10.47 -5.54
C GLU A 263 17.27 -10.28 -4.85
N ASN A 264 16.79 -11.30 -4.15
CA ASN A 264 15.47 -11.29 -3.51
C ASN A 264 15.59 -11.34 -2.00
N SER A 265 14.89 -10.41 -1.33
CA SER A 265 14.80 -10.37 0.13
C SER A 265 13.97 -11.53 0.69
N LYS A 266 14.32 -11.97 1.89
CA LYS A 266 13.61 -13.00 2.65
C LYS A 266 13.38 -12.53 4.07
N ALA A 267 12.32 -13.06 4.69
CA ALA A 267 12.07 -12.93 6.12
C ALA A 267 12.63 -14.14 6.85
N PHE A 268 13.44 -13.92 7.88
CA PHE A 268 14.07 -14.99 8.63
C PHE A 268 14.70 -14.47 9.92
N ARG A 269 14.84 -15.38 10.90
CA ARG A 269 15.82 -15.27 11.97
C ARG A 269 16.97 -16.25 11.73
N TYR A 270 16.67 -17.44 11.26
CA TYR A 270 17.63 -18.52 11.05
C TYR A 270 17.83 -18.78 9.57
N VAL A 271 19.10 -19.05 9.20
CA VAL A 271 19.46 -19.43 7.84
C VAL A 271 20.30 -20.70 7.90
N TYR A 272 19.84 -21.74 7.22
CA TYR A 272 20.58 -23.00 7.10
C TYR A 272 21.15 -23.14 5.69
N ILE A 273 22.47 -23.27 5.59
CA ILE A 273 23.16 -23.33 4.29
C ILE A 273 23.82 -24.70 4.14
N THR A 274 23.54 -25.34 3.01
CA THR A 274 24.25 -26.54 2.56
C THR A 274 24.88 -26.28 1.21
N HIS A 275 26.02 -26.87 0.93
CA HIS A 275 26.70 -26.76 -0.35
C HIS A 275 27.46 -28.05 -0.72
N GLU A 276 27.74 -28.21 -2.01
CA GLU A 276 28.58 -29.29 -2.51
C GLU A 276 30.05 -29.13 -2.04
N PRO A 277 30.80 -30.22 -1.88
CA PRO A 277 32.20 -30.16 -1.39
C PRO A 277 33.12 -29.30 -2.25
N GLY A 278 32.78 -29.07 -3.52
CA GLY A 278 33.54 -28.24 -4.44
C GLY A 278 33.37 -26.74 -4.24
N VAL A 279 32.43 -26.30 -3.36
CA VAL A 279 32.15 -24.89 -3.08
C VAL A 279 32.74 -24.51 -1.72
N GLN A 280 33.30 -23.32 -1.63
CA GLN A 280 33.78 -22.72 -0.38
C GLN A 280 33.05 -21.41 -0.13
N ILE A 281 32.57 -21.22 1.09
CA ILE A 281 31.92 -20.00 1.58
C ILE A 281 32.71 -19.54 2.82
N GLY A 282 33.34 -18.35 2.74
CA GLY A 282 34.16 -17.87 3.86
C GLY A 282 33.31 -17.18 4.95
N GLU A 283 32.39 -16.34 4.56
CA GLU A 283 31.54 -15.57 5.47
C GLU A 283 30.10 -15.49 4.95
N VAL A 284 29.15 -15.51 5.87
CA VAL A 284 27.73 -15.28 5.58
C VAL A 284 27.26 -14.10 6.43
N SER A 285 26.70 -13.11 5.79
CA SER A 285 26.09 -11.93 6.41
C SER A 285 24.75 -11.63 5.73
N MET A 286 24.05 -10.59 6.18
CA MET A 286 22.86 -10.12 5.51
C MET A 286 22.90 -8.60 5.32
N GLN A 287 22.15 -8.13 4.32
CA GLN A 287 21.77 -6.72 4.17
C GLN A 287 20.34 -6.57 4.70
N TYR A 288 20.19 -6.02 5.90
CA TYR A 288 18.88 -5.66 6.45
C TYR A 288 18.31 -4.50 5.66
N GLU A 289 17.10 -4.66 5.12
CA GLU A 289 16.45 -3.61 4.31
C GLU A 289 15.25 -3.05 5.05
N TYR A 290 15.17 -1.73 5.17
CA TYR A 290 14.12 -1.05 5.93
C TYR A 290 13.80 0.33 5.37
N LEU A 291 12.58 0.81 5.66
CA LEU A 291 12.23 2.22 5.55
C LEU A 291 12.68 2.93 6.84
N PRO A 292 13.45 4.04 6.76
CA PRO A 292 13.83 4.77 7.96
C PRO A 292 12.60 5.47 8.56
N GLU A 293 12.23 5.06 9.78
CA GLU A 293 11.08 5.57 10.50
C GLU A 293 11.48 6.17 11.85
N GLU A 294 10.91 7.33 12.17
CA GLU A 294 11.06 7.94 13.49
C GLU A 294 9.99 7.37 14.44
N TYR A 295 10.42 6.69 15.51
CA TYR A 295 9.51 6.23 16.57
C TYR A 295 9.05 7.44 17.42
N ARG A 296 7.89 8.01 17.07
CA ARG A 296 7.30 9.18 17.75
C ARG A 296 6.42 8.78 18.92
N GLY A 297 5.77 7.63 18.81
CA GLY A 297 4.96 7.06 19.87
C GLY A 297 5.75 6.18 20.81
N SER A 298 5.35 6.13 22.07
CA SER A 298 5.93 5.26 23.08
C SER A 298 4.88 4.80 24.08
N PHE A 299 5.08 3.62 24.65
CA PHE A 299 4.23 3.09 25.70
C PHE A 299 5.10 2.45 26.79
N ARG A 300 4.76 2.75 28.03
CA ARG A 300 5.32 2.08 29.21
C ARG A 300 4.33 2.08 30.37
N CYS A 301 4.23 0.95 31.04
CA CYS A 301 3.45 0.77 32.25
C CYS A 301 4.22 -0.06 33.28
N ASN A 302 3.59 -0.38 34.41
CA ASN A 302 4.17 -1.21 35.47
C ASN A 302 4.10 -2.73 35.21
N ASP A 303 3.56 -3.14 34.07
CA ASP A 303 3.52 -4.52 33.60
C ASP A 303 4.58 -4.72 32.52
N GLU A 304 5.64 -5.46 32.84
CA GLU A 304 6.76 -5.67 31.90
C GLU A 304 6.37 -6.57 30.73
N GLU A 305 5.37 -7.43 30.85
CA GLU A 305 4.86 -8.22 29.72
C GLU A 305 4.18 -7.33 28.69
N LEU A 306 3.34 -6.38 29.12
CA LEU A 306 2.72 -5.39 28.24
C LEU A 306 3.77 -4.48 27.58
N ASN A 307 4.81 -4.08 28.32
CA ASN A 307 5.91 -3.29 27.74
C ASN A 307 6.61 -4.08 26.62
N ARG A 308 6.88 -5.36 26.85
CA ARG A 308 7.49 -6.23 25.84
C ARG A 308 6.59 -6.46 24.64
N ILE A 309 5.29 -6.64 24.85
CA ILE A 309 4.31 -6.76 23.76
C ILE A 309 4.35 -5.50 22.87
N TRP A 310 4.39 -4.31 23.48
CA TRP A 310 4.54 -3.06 22.74
C TRP A 310 5.82 -3.03 21.91
N GLU A 311 6.98 -3.37 22.50
CA GLU A 311 8.27 -3.36 21.81
C GLU A 311 8.28 -4.32 20.62
N VAL A 312 7.76 -5.53 20.79
CA VAL A 312 7.65 -6.53 19.71
C VAL A 312 6.70 -6.08 18.63
N SER A 313 5.54 -5.52 19.00
CA SER A 313 4.56 -5.00 18.05
C SER A 313 5.10 -3.81 17.25
N ALA A 314 5.81 -2.88 17.89
CA ALA A 314 6.45 -1.76 17.24
C ALA A 314 7.53 -2.21 16.25
N TYR A 315 8.33 -3.21 16.62
CA TYR A 315 9.32 -3.81 15.73
C TYR A 315 8.67 -4.53 14.55
N THR A 316 7.60 -5.30 14.78
CA THR A 316 6.84 -5.98 13.72
C THR A 316 6.26 -4.97 12.74
N MET A 317 5.67 -3.89 13.26
CA MET A 317 5.16 -2.80 12.43
C MET A 317 6.26 -2.17 11.57
N HIS A 318 7.48 -1.97 12.12
CA HIS A 318 8.60 -1.47 11.33
C HIS A 318 9.02 -2.43 10.20
N LEU A 319 9.03 -3.74 10.47
CA LEU A 319 9.35 -4.76 9.44
C LEU A 319 8.35 -4.73 8.28
N THR A 320 7.07 -4.48 8.56
CA THR A 320 5.98 -4.43 7.55
C THR A 320 5.76 -3.05 6.93
N THR A 321 6.40 -2.00 7.46
CA THR A 321 6.41 -0.65 6.87
C THR A 321 7.57 -0.56 5.90
N ARG A 322 7.26 -0.57 4.61
CA ARG A 322 8.25 -0.58 3.53
C ARG A 322 7.91 0.49 2.50
N GLU A 323 7.99 0.21 1.22
CA GLU A 323 7.45 1.11 0.19
C GLU A 323 5.97 1.43 0.46
N PHE A 324 5.28 0.45 1.03
CA PHE A 324 3.88 0.48 1.48
C PHE A 324 3.77 -0.28 2.79
N PHE A 325 2.59 -0.21 3.41
CA PHE A 325 2.25 -1.14 4.49
C PHE A 325 1.87 -2.49 3.88
N ILE A 326 2.68 -3.51 4.15
CA ILE A 326 2.43 -4.87 3.67
C ILE A 326 1.83 -5.74 4.77
N ASP A 327 1.09 -6.77 4.38
CA ASP A 327 0.42 -7.72 5.29
C ASP A 327 1.39 -8.51 6.16
N GLY A 328 2.53 -8.90 5.60
CA GLY A 328 3.57 -9.66 6.28
C GLY A 328 4.85 -9.74 5.46
N ILE A 329 5.95 -10.15 6.11
CA ILE A 329 7.28 -10.18 5.50
C ILE A 329 7.65 -11.54 4.89
N LYS A 330 6.96 -12.62 5.27
CA LYS A 330 7.32 -13.98 4.89
C LYS A 330 6.56 -14.47 3.66
N ARG A 331 5.23 -14.49 3.72
CA ARG A 331 4.34 -14.86 2.61
C ARG A 331 3.57 -13.65 2.13
N ASP A 332 2.85 -13.78 1.04
CA ASP A 332 2.14 -12.73 0.31
C ASP A 332 3.00 -11.49 0.06
N ARG A 333 3.50 -10.82 1.10
CA ARG A 333 4.29 -9.58 1.02
C ARG A 333 3.62 -8.58 0.08
N TRP A 334 2.33 -8.42 0.27
CA TRP A 334 1.47 -7.63 -0.58
C TRP A 334 0.71 -6.57 0.21
N VAL A 335 0.10 -5.65 -0.51
CA VAL A 335 -0.71 -4.59 0.09
C VAL A 335 -2.17 -4.98 0.01
N TRP A 336 -2.72 -5.43 1.15
CA TRP A 336 -4.12 -5.77 1.31
C TRP A 336 -4.86 -4.64 2.03
N SER A 337 -6.03 -4.22 1.53
CA SER A 337 -6.75 -3.07 2.10
C SER A 337 -7.23 -3.32 3.54
N GLY A 338 -7.66 -4.55 3.84
CA GLY A 338 -8.09 -4.94 5.19
C GLY A 338 -6.94 -4.94 6.21
N ASP A 339 -5.72 -5.29 5.78
CA ASP A 339 -4.51 -5.24 6.60
C ASP A 339 -3.99 -3.81 6.73
N ALA A 340 -4.04 -3.06 5.63
CA ALA A 340 -3.54 -1.70 5.58
C ALA A 340 -4.30 -0.75 6.52
N ILE A 341 -5.63 -0.85 6.65
CA ILE A 341 -6.38 0.00 7.58
C ILE A 341 -5.93 -0.18 9.02
N GLN A 342 -5.60 -1.41 9.44
CA GLN A 342 -5.07 -1.68 10.77
C GLN A 342 -3.66 -1.12 10.94
N SER A 343 -2.82 -1.27 9.89
CA SER A 343 -1.46 -0.70 9.87
C SER A 343 -1.50 0.82 9.96
N TYR A 344 -2.46 1.51 9.30
CA TYR A 344 -2.61 2.95 9.44
C TYR A 344 -2.95 3.37 10.87
N LEU A 345 -3.87 2.65 11.52
CA LEU A 345 -4.23 2.94 12.92
C LEU A 345 -3.02 2.77 13.86
N MET A 346 -2.24 1.71 13.69
CA MET A 346 -0.98 1.52 14.44
C MET A 346 0.03 2.62 14.13
N ASN A 347 0.19 2.99 12.86
CA ASN A 347 1.10 4.04 12.42
C ASN A 347 0.79 5.40 13.09
N TYR A 348 -0.48 5.76 13.26
CA TYR A 348 -0.85 7.03 13.90
C TYR A 348 -0.42 7.12 15.37
N TYR A 349 -0.17 5.99 16.03
CA TYR A 349 0.34 5.93 17.40
C TYR A 349 1.83 5.65 17.51
N LEU A 350 2.50 5.23 16.43
CA LEU A 350 3.90 4.81 16.47
C LEU A 350 4.82 5.74 15.67
N PHE A 351 4.67 5.80 14.36
CA PHE A 351 5.54 6.59 13.47
C PHE A 351 4.92 7.93 13.08
N PHE A 352 3.62 7.95 12.89
CA PHE A 352 2.87 9.05 12.30
C PHE A 352 3.39 9.41 10.90
N ASP A 353 3.80 8.41 10.12
CA ASP A 353 4.22 8.58 8.74
C ASP A 353 3.00 8.70 7.82
N ASN A 354 2.67 9.94 7.46
CA ASN A 354 1.56 10.26 6.57
C ASN A 354 1.85 9.92 5.10
N GLU A 355 3.13 9.91 4.71
CA GLU A 355 3.51 9.64 3.32
C GLU A 355 3.28 8.17 2.96
N SER A 356 3.65 7.25 3.83
CA SER A 356 3.37 5.81 3.65
C SER A 356 1.88 5.51 3.61
N VAL A 357 1.06 6.21 4.42
CA VAL A 357 -0.41 6.08 4.37
C VAL A 357 -0.94 6.55 3.01
N LYS A 358 -0.56 7.75 2.55
CA LYS A 358 -1.01 8.29 1.26
C LYS A 358 -0.63 7.39 0.10
N ARG A 359 0.64 6.93 0.07
CA ARG A 359 1.13 5.98 -0.96
C ARG A 359 0.27 4.73 -1.02
N THR A 360 0.01 4.14 0.14
CA THR A 360 -0.75 2.90 0.23
C THR A 360 -2.22 3.09 -0.18
N ILE A 361 -2.86 4.20 0.20
CA ILE A 361 -4.22 4.55 -0.23
C ILE A 361 -4.28 4.70 -1.77
N TRP A 362 -3.30 5.40 -2.38
CA TRP A 362 -3.23 5.54 -3.84
C TRP A 362 -3.04 4.21 -4.56
N LEU A 363 -2.13 3.37 -4.09
CA LEU A 363 -1.89 2.05 -4.68
C LEU A 363 -3.17 1.19 -4.68
N LEU A 364 -3.83 1.12 -3.52
CA LEU A 364 -5.03 0.29 -3.33
C LEU A 364 -6.23 0.78 -4.15
N ARG A 365 -6.26 2.08 -4.50
CA ARG A 365 -7.29 2.64 -5.36
C ARG A 365 -7.17 2.16 -6.81
N GLY A 366 -5.97 2.02 -7.34
CA GLY A 366 -5.74 1.74 -8.74
C GLY A 366 -6.17 2.88 -9.68
N LYS A 367 -6.24 2.60 -10.97
CA LYS A 367 -6.63 3.55 -12.03
C LYS A 367 -8.14 3.49 -12.31
N ASP A 368 -8.62 4.46 -13.08
CA ASP A 368 -9.94 4.41 -13.73
C ASP A 368 -9.81 3.87 -15.17
N PRO A 369 -10.83 3.22 -15.72
CA PRO A 369 -12.11 2.90 -15.06
C PRO A 369 -11.97 1.79 -14.01
N VAL A 370 -12.78 1.88 -12.94
CA VAL A 370 -12.83 0.83 -11.91
C VAL A 370 -13.49 -0.41 -12.49
N THR A 371 -12.79 -1.54 -12.46
CA THR A 371 -13.26 -2.81 -13.02
C THR A 371 -13.44 -3.92 -11.99
N SER A 372 -12.96 -3.69 -10.76
CA SER A 372 -13.07 -4.64 -9.64
C SER A 372 -13.05 -3.92 -8.30
N HIS A 373 -13.43 -4.61 -7.25
CA HIS A 373 -13.19 -4.18 -5.88
C HIS A 373 -11.69 -4.10 -5.56
N SER A 374 -11.31 -3.32 -4.55
CA SER A 374 -9.93 -3.28 -4.03
C SER A 374 -9.46 -4.70 -3.69
N ASN A 375 -8.31 -5.11 -4.21
CA ASN A 375 -7.81 -6.49 -4.10
C ASN A 375 -8.82 -7.58 -4.55
N THR A 376 -9.80 -7.25 -5.39
CA THR A 376 -10.95 -8.11 -5.79
C THR A 376 -11.91 -8.47 -4.66
N ILE A 377 -11.73 -7.94 -3.47
CA ILE A 377 -12.48 -8.24 -2.25
C ILE A 377 -13.47 -7.11 -1.94
N MET A 378 -14.75 -7.46 -1.75
CA MET A 378 -15.82 -6.48 -1.60
C MET A 378 -15.66 -5.63 -0.32
N ASP A 379 -15.51 -6.27 0.82
CA ASP A 379 -15.29 -5.58 2.10
C ASP A 379 -13.99 -4.75 2.14
N TYR A 380 -12.96 -5.14 1.39
CA TYR A 380 -11.70 -4.38 1.28
C TYR A 380 -11.89 -3.03 0.59
N THR A 381 -12.85 -2.93 -0.33
CA THR A 381 -13.26 -1.63 -0.90
C THR A 381 -13.84 -0.71 0.18
N PHE A 382 -14.65 -1.24 1.08
CA PHE A 382 -15.20 -0.45 2.18
C PHE A 382 -14.13 -0.02 3.18
N TYR A 383 -13.20 -0.91 3.53
CA TYR A 383 -12.04 -0.56 4.35
C TYR A 383 -11.19 0.53 3.71
N TRP A 384 -11.06 0.54 2.39
CA TRP A 384 -10.37 1.63 1.69
C TRP A 384 -11.06 3.00 1.91
N PHE A 385 -12.40 3.09 1.84
CA PHE A 385 -13.12 4.33 2.17
C PHE A 385 -12.90 4.73 3.63
N LEU A 386 -12.98 3.79 4.56
CA LEU A 386 -12.75 4.04 5.98
C LEU A 386 -11.32 4.55 6.22
N SER A 387 -10.34 4.04 5.49
CA SER A 387 -8.95 4.50 5.58
C SER A 387 -8.79 5.98 5.21
N VAL A 388 -9.55 6.47 4.23
CA VAL A 388 -9.54 7.90 3.86
C VAL A 388 -10.17 8.76 4.96
N TYR A 389 -11.25 8.28 5.56
CA TYR A 389 -11.87 8.94 6.73
C TYR A 389 -10.90 9.03 7.89
N ASP A 390 -10.28 7.92 8.27
CA ASP A 390 -9.34 7.87 9.39
C ASP A 390 -8.11 8.75 9.12
N TYR A 391 -7.55 8.67 7.91
CA TYR A 391 -6.43 9.53 7.52
C TYR A 391 -6.75 11.01 7.77
N TYR A 392 -7.92 11.48 7.30
CA TYR A 392 -8.33 12.85 7.54
C TYR A 392 -8.50 13.17 9.04
N MET A 393 -9.13 12.27 9.78
CA MET A 393 -9.39 12.48 11.21
C MET A 393 -8.10 12.58 12.04
N TYR A 394 -7.06 11.84 11.66
CA TYR A 394 -5.76 11.89 12.35
C TYR A 394 -4.85 13.00 11.85
N SER A 395 -4.85 13.30 10.55
CA SER A 395 -3.91 14.25 9.94
C SER A 395 -4.48 15.66 9.74
N GLY A 396 -5.80 15.80 9.54
CA GLY A 396 -6.44 17.05 9.11
C GLY A 396 -6.11 17.44 7.66
N ASP A 397 -5.51 16.56 6.85
CA ASP A 397 -5.04 16.84 5.50
C ASP A 397 -6.20 16.90 4.49
N ARG A 398 -6.86 18.05 4.46
CA ARG A 398 -7.92 18.35 3.49
C ARG A 398 -7.42 18.33 2.04
N HIS A 399 -6.15 18.67 1.82
CA HIS A 399 -5.57 18.70 0.48
C HIS A 399 -5.55 17.30 -0.15
N PHE A 400 -5.11 16.30 0.60
CA PHE A 400 -5.12 14.91 0.15
C PHE A 400 -6.53 14.40 -0.15
N VAL A 401 -7.51 14.73 0.70
CA VAL A 401 -8.93 14.38 0.43
C VAL A 401 -9.39 15.01 -0.89
N ASN A 402 -9.05 16.28 -1.14
CA ASN A 402 -9.39 16.95 -2.39
C ASN A 402 -8.76 16.28 -3.63
N GLN A 403 -7.48 15.88 -3.53
CA GLN A 403 -6.79 15.15 -4.61
C GLN A 403 -7.46 13.80 -4.92
N LEU A 404 -7.92 13.10 -3.87
CA LEU A 404 -8.44 11.74 -3.98
C LEU A 404 -9.94 11.68 -4.35
N TYR A 405 -10.70 12.75 -4.09
CA TYR A 405 -12.16 12.73 -4.10
C TYR A 405 -12.77 12.25 -5.42
N LEU A 406 -12.25 12.67 -6.58
CA LEU A 406 -12.73 12.17 -7.87
C LEU A 406 -12.60 10.64 -7.98
N ARG A 407 -11.49 10.11 -7.50
CA ARG A 407 -11.24 8.67 -7.46
C ARG A 407 -12.12 7.95 -6.44
N MET A 408 -12.52 8.63 -5.39
CA MET A 408 -13.52 8.12 -4.44
C MET A 408 -14.91 8.06 -5.10
N GLN A 409 -15.28 9.07 -5.88
CA GLN A 409 -16.55 9.08 -6.60
C GLN A 409 -16.66 7.93 -7.60
N THR A 410 -15.65 7.72 -8.44
CA THR A 410 -15.66 6.63 -9.44
C THR A 410 -15.66 5.24 -8.79
N MET A 411 -14.97 5.06 -7.66
CA MET A 411 -15.05 3.81 -6.88
C MET A 411 -16.44 3.61 -6.26
N MET A 412 -17.03 4.67 -5.71
CA MET A 412 -18.38 4.59 -5.15
C MET A 412 -19.44 4.35 -6.22
N ASP A 413 -19.31 4.94 -7.41
CA ASP A 413 -20.21 4.69 -8.53
C ASP A 413 -20.13 3.23 -9.02
N TYR A 414 -18.92 2.63 -8.99
CA TYR A 414 -18.76 1.19 -9.23
C TYR A 414 -19.53 0.36 -8.20
N VAL A 415 -19.41 0.66 -6.89
CA VAL A 415 -20.13 -0.03 -5.81
C VAL A 415 -21.64 0.15 -5.97
N LEU A 416 -22.11 1.37 -6.22
CA LEU A 416 -23.54 1.67 -6.41
C LEU A 416 -24.14 0.94 -7.61
N GLY A 417 -23.37 0.79 -8.70
CA GLY A 417 -23.77 0.01 -9.87
C GLY A 417 -23.93 -1.50 -9.60
N ARG A 418 -23.43 -1.97 -8.45
CA ARG A 418 -23.48 -3.39 -8.03
C ARG A 418 -24.47 -3.65 -6.89
N THR A 419 -25.26 -2.66 -6.50
CA THR A 419 -26.33 -2.84 -5.52
C THR A 419 -27.55 -3.54 -6.13
N ASN A 420 -28.24 -4.32 -5.31
CA ASN A 420 -29.51 -4.94 -5.67
C ASN A 420 -30.68 -3.94 -5.65
N LYS A 421 -31.90 -4.42 -5.96
CA LYS A 421 -33.12 -3.60 -5.94
C LYS A 421 -33.44 -2.94 -4.58
N ASN A 422 -32.88 -3.48 -3.50
CA ASN A 422 -33.02 -2.95 -2.15
C ASN A 422 -31.97 -1.87 -1.85
N GLY A 423 -31.02 -1.61 -2.77
CA GLY A 423 -29.89 -0.72 -2.57
C GLY A 423 -28.84 -1.30 -1.60
N MET A 424 -28.76 -2.62 -1.52
CA MET A 424 -27.79 -3.39 -0.72
C MET A 424 -26.81 -4.13 -1.62
N VAL A 425 -25.61 -4.43 -1.13
CA VAL A 425 -24.62 -5.24 -1.84
C VAL A 425 -24.78 -6.73 -1.49
N GLU A 426 -24.58 -7.61 -2.47
CA GLU A 426 -24.70 -9.07 -2.27
C GLU A 426 -23.48 -9.86 -2.72
N GLY A 427 -22.51 -9.21 -3.37
CA GLY A 427 -21.46 -9.86 -4.13
C GLY A 427 -21.99 -10.44 -5.45
N LEU A 428 -21.45 -9.97 -6.56
CA LEU A 428 -21.77 -10.45 -7.89
C LEU A 428 -20.67 -11.38 -8.41
N SER A 429 -20.89 -11.99 -9.58
CA SER A 429 -19.85 -12.80 -10.22
C SER A 429 -18.56 -12.00 -10.37
N GLY A 430 -17.45 -12.57 -9.88
CA GLY A 430 -16.14 -11.94 -9.85
C GLY A 430 -15.82 -11.17 -8.56
N ASP A 431 -16.79 -10.97 -7.66
CA ASP A 431 -16.52 -10.40 -6.34
C ASP A 431 -16.14 -11.50 -5.35
N TRP A 432 -15.13 -11.25 -4.58
CA TRP A 432 -14.81 -12.07 -3.44
C TRP A 432 -15.43 -11.45 -2.18
N VAL A 433 -16.49 -12.07 -1.66
CA VAL A 433 -17.08 -11.73 -0.36
C VAL A 433 -16.26 -12.46 0.70
N PHE A 434 -15.35 -11.74 1.33
CA PHE A 434 -14.35 -12.36 2.19
C PHE A 434 -14.84 -12.50 3.65
N VAL A 435 -15.18 -11.41 4.31
CA VAL A 435 -15.52 -11.32 5.76
C VAL A 435 -14.39 -11.82 6.66
N ASP A 436 -14.01 -13.10 6.53
CA ASP A 436 -12.95 -13.78 7.30
C ASP A 436 -12.58 -15.11 6.60
N TRP A 437 -11.45 -15.70 7.00
CA TRP A 437 -10.95 -17.04 6.59
C TRP A 437 -11.80 -18.19 7.12
N ALA A 438 -13.00 -17.94 7.55
CA ALA A 438 -13.95 -18.94 8.06
C ALA A 438 -14.79 -19.60 6.94
N ASP A 439 -14.21 -19.81 5.78
CA ASP A 439 -14.84 -20.47 4.62
C ASP A 439 -15.37 -21.82 4.98
N GLY A 440 -16.45 -22.24 5.00
CA GLY A 440 -17.04 -23.50 5.45
C GLY A 440 -17.84 -23.38 6.75
N TYR A 441 -17.68 -22.27 7.48
CA TYR A 441 -18.48 -21.95 8.68
C TYR A 441 -19.41 -20.78 8.47
N LEU A 442 -19.12 -19.87 7.52
CA LEU A 442 -19.89 -18.67 7.22
C LEU A 442 -20.62 -18.82 5.87
N ASP A 443 -21.94 -18.68 5.90
CA ASP A 443 -22.73 -18.57 4.66
C ASP A 443 -22.57 -17.16 4.08
N LYS A 444 -21.83 -17.03 3.00
CA LYS A 444 -21.53 -15.75 2.31
C LYS A 444 -22.54 -15.41 1.19
N LYS A 445 -23.77 -15.92 1.28
CA LYS A 445 -24.82 -15.68 0.28
C LYS A 445 -25.77 -14.56 0.69
N GLY A 446 -26.31 -13.88 -0.31
CA GLY A 446 -27.30 -12.82 -0.13
C GLY A 446 -26.73 -11.55 0.50
N GLU A 447 -27.58 -10.83 1.19
CA GLU A 447 -27.24 -9.58 1.85
C GLU A 447 -26.57 -9.88 3.19
N LEU A 448 -25.24 -9.69 3.32
CA LEU A 448 -24.53 -9.85 4.59
C LEU A 448 -24.65 -8.57 5.41
N SER A 449 -25.07 -8.69 6.68
CA SER A 449 -25.23 -7.53 7.56
C SER A 449 -23.92 -6.77 7.79
N PHE A 450 -22.81 -7.47 7.91
CA PHE A 450 -21.47 -6.91 8.02
C PHE A 450 -21.12 -6.00 6.82
N GLU A 451 -21.33 -6.47 5.61
CA GLU A 451 -21.07 -5.71 4.38
C GLU A 451 -21.92 -4.45 4.27
N GLN A 452 -23.21 -4.54 4.65
CA GLN A 452 -24.11 -3.40 4.63
C GLN A 452 -23.69 -2.32 5.64
N ILE A 453 -23.17 -2.72 6.80
CA ILE A 453 -22.67 -1.80 7.82
C ILE A 453 -21.43 -1.06 7.32
N LEU A 454 -20.48 -1.76 6.72
CA LEU A 454 -19.29 -1.16 6.11
C LEU A 454 -19.66 -0.26 4.92
N PHE A 455 -20.57 -0.70 4.07
CA PHE A 455 -21.08 0.10 2.95
C PHE A 455 -21.76 1.38 3.42
N CYS A 456 -22.63 1.30 4.44
CA CYS A 456 -23.26 2.46 5.04
C CYS A 456 -22.21 3.46 5.57
N ARG A 457 -21.20 2.98 6.28
CA ARG A 457 -20.10 3.81 6.78
C ARG A 457 -19.29 4.43 5.64
N SER A 458 -19.08 3.72 4.54
CA SER A 458 -18.42 4.24 3.34
C SER A 458 -19.21 5.38 2.69
N LEU A 459 -20.54 5.29 2.65
CA LEU A 459 -21.41 6.38 2.18
C LEU A 459 -21.34 7.61 3.12
N GLU A 460 -21.30 7.41 4.44
CA GLU A 460 -21.08 8.48 5.42
C GLU A 460 -19.70 9.14 5.22
N THR A 461 -18.67 8.36 4.90
CA THR A 461 -17.33 8.86 4.55
C THR A 461 -17.38 9.72 3.28
N MET A 462 -18.09 9.28 2.24
CA MET A 462 -18.26 10.07 1.02
C MET A 462 -18.95 11.40 1.28
N ALA A 463 -19.99 11.42 2.12
CA ALA A 463 -20.67 12.66 2.50
C ALA A 463 -19.75 13.62 3.26
N LEU A 464 -18.94 13.11 4.20
CA LEU A 464 -17.93 13.90 4.90
C LEU A 464 -16.90 14.49 3.94
N CYS A 465 -16.34 13.68 3.05
CA CYS A 465 -15.33 14.13 2.10
C CYS A 465 -15.91 15.17 1.13
N ALA A 466 -17.16 15.00 0.65
CA ALA A 466 -17.86 15.99 -0.16
C ALA A 466 -17.99 17.34 0.56
N ASP A 467 -18.41 17.33 1.83
CA ASP A 467 -18.52 18.53 2.65
C ASP A 467 -17.17 19.25 2.81
N LEU A 468 -16.11 18.48 3.07
CA LEU A 468 -14.75 19.00 3.23
C LEU A 468 -14.23 19.76 2.00
N ILE A 469 -14.57 19.30 0.80
CA ILE A 469 -14.11 19.94 -0.44
C ILE A 469 -15.10 20.97 -0.97
N GLY A 470 -16.31 21.09 -0.39
CA GLY A 470 -17.34 22.04 -0.79
C GLY A 470 -18.30 21.53 -1.89
N ASP A 471 -18.33 20.20 -2.13
CA ASP A 471 -19.31 19.56 -3.04
C ASP A 471 -20.64 19.32 -2.32
N SER A 472 -21.51 20.34 -2.31
CA SER A 472 -22.80 20.29 -1.63
C SER A 472 -23.76 19.25 -2.22
N ASP A 473 -23.73 19.06 -3.54
CA ASP A 473 -24.58 18.08 -4.23
C ASP A 473 -24.14 16.65 -3.91
N GLY A 474 -22.83 16.40 -3.92
CA GLY A 474 -22.23 15.14 -3.49
C GLY A 474 -22.58 14.82 -2.03
N LYS A 475 -22.43 15.81 -1.13
CA LYS A 475 -22.83 15.65 0.28
C LYS A 475 -24.28 15.21 0.41
N GLN A 476 -25.20 15.93 -0.22
CA GLN A 476 -26.63 15.60 -0.16
C GLN A 476 -26.93 14.21 -0.75
N LYS A 477 -26.30 13.85 -1.89
CA LYS A 477 -26.41 12.52 -2.51
C LYS A 477 -26.03 11.42 -1.52
N TYR A 478 -24.86 11.51 -0.94
CA TYR A 478 -24.32 10.45 -0.09
C TYR A 478 -24.98 10.39 1.29
N ASP A 479 -25.33 11.52 1.90
CA ASP A 479 -26.13 11.58 3.13
C ASP A 479 -27.49 10.88 2.97
N LYS A 480 -28.15 11.12 1.83
CA LYS A 480 -29.43 10.45 1.52
C LYS A 480 -29.27 8.95 1.34
N LEU A 481 -28.23 8.50 0.62
CA LEU A 481 -27.96 7.07 0.41
C LEU A 481 -27.61 6.38 1.73
N ALA A 482 -26.74 6.98 2.54
CA ALA A 482 -26.35 6.46 3.85
C ALA A 482 -27.57 6.33 4.78
N SER A 483 -28.38 7.39 4.88
CA SER A 483 -29.59 7.39 5.69
C SER A 483 -30.60 6.32 5.25
N ALA A 484 -30.80 6.17 3.94
CA ALA A 484 -31.69 5.17 3.38
C ALA A 484 -31.22 3.73 3.66
N LEU A 485 -29.91 3.46 3.55
CA LEU A 485 -29.32 2.17 3.87
C LEU A 485 -29.40 1.89 5.38
N LYS A 486 -29.02 2.86 6.22
CA LYS A 486 -29.03 2.76 7.68
C LYS A 486 -30.43 2.42 8.22
N ALA A 487 -31.48 3.05 7.64
CA ALA A 487 -32.87 2.77 8.00
C ALA A 487 -33.30 1.32 7.72
N LYS A 488 -32.62 0.63 6.79
CA LYS A 488 -32.91 -0.77 6.42
C LYS A 488 -32.15 -1.80 7.27
N LEU A 489 -31.07 -1.42 7.96
CA LEU A 489 -30.24 -2.37 8.70
C LEU A 489 -31.04 -3.14 9.76
N LYS A 490 -31.70 -2.41 10.67
CA LYS A 490 -32.53 -3.04 11.73
C LYS A 490 -33.68 -3.88 11.18
N PRO A 491 -34.55 -3.39 10.28
CA PRO A 491 -35.64 -4.18 9.71
C PRO A 491 -35.17 -5.45 9.00
N THR A 492 -33.99 -5.44 8.35
CA THR A 492 -33.51 -6.57 7.58
C THR A 492 -32.77 -7.60 8.44
N PHE A 493 -31.95 -7.15 9.40
CA PHE A 493 -30.99 -8.05 10.07
C PHE A 493 -31.19 -8.19 11.59
N TRP A 494 -31.96 -7.32 12.24
CA TRP A 494 -32.15 -7.41 13.69
C TRP A 494 -33.08 -8.55 14.07
N ASN A 495 -32.57 -9.47 14.88
CA ASN A 495 -33.36 -10.56 15.43
C ASN A 495 -33.76 -10.24 16.89
N THR A 496 -35.04 -10.05 17.14
CA THR A 496 -35.54 -9.64 18.44
C THR A 496 -35.43 -10.71 19.54
N GLN A 497 -35.41 -11.99 19.14
CA GLN A 497 -35.21 -13.08 20.11
C GLN A 497 -33.74 -13.20 20.52
N LYS A 498 -32.82 -13.00 19.56
CA LYS A 498 -31.38 -13.08 19.78
C LYS A 498 -30.81 -11.76 20.30
N GLN A 499 -31.53 -10.66 20.19
CA GLN A 499 -31.09 -9.30 20.50
C GLN A 499 -29.78 -8.94 19.81
N ALA A 500 -29.66 -9.31 18.52
CA ALA A 500 -28.47 -9.12 17.73
C ALA A 500 -28.79 -9.01 16.24
N PHE A 501 -27.87 -8.46 15.45
CA PHE A 501 -27.88 -8.62 14.00
C PHE A 501 -27.51 -10.06 13.65
N VAL A 502 -28.34 -10.70 12.80
CA VAL A 502 -28.00 -11.98 12.18
C VAL A 502 -26.96 -11.77 11.07
N HIS A 503 -26.27 -12.83 10.71
CA HIS A 503 -25.18 -12.80 9.76
C HIS A 503 -25.62 -12.32 8.37
N ASN A 504 -26.69 -12.89 7.82
CA ASN A 504 -27.16 -12.54 6.48
C ASN A 504 -28.68 -12.64 6.34
N SER A 505 -29.18 -12.11 5.23
CA SER A 505 -30.53 -12.26 4.72
C SER A 505 -30.45 -12.80 3.28
N VAL A 506 -31.09 -13.94 3.02
CA VAL A 506 -31.15 -14.55 1.69
C VAL A 506 -32.59 -14.52 1.20
N ASN A 507 -32.84 -13.83 0.08
CA ASN A 507 -34.20 -13.64 -0.46
C ASN A 507 -35.20 -13.11 0.58
N GLY A 508 -34.77 -12.17 1.44
CA GLY A 508 -35.57 -11.56 2.50
C GLY A 508 -35.82 -12.44 3.73
N ARG A 509 -35.12 -13.57 3.86
CA ARG A 509 -35.19 -14.44 5.03
C ARG A 509 -33.89 -14.33 5.83
N GLN A 510 -34.01 -13.99 7.09
CA GLN A 510 -32.90 -13.94 8.04
C GLN A 510 -32.34 -15.35 8.27
N SER A 511 -31.02 -15.46 8.33
CA SER A 511 -30.34 -16.68 8.82
C SER A 511 -30.44 -16.79 10.33
N ASP A 512 -30.15 -17.98 10.85
CA ASP A 512 -30.06 -18.20 12.30
C ASP A 512 -28.69 -17.86 12.89
N ALA A 513 -27.68 -17.65 12.06
CA ALA A 513 -26.32 -17.35 12.51
C ALA A 513 -26.22 -15.92 13.05
N VAL A 514 -25.57 -15.77 14.19
CA VAL A 514 -25.13 -14.48 14.75
C VAL A 514 -23.61 -14.50 14.80
N THR A 515 -22.99 -13.53 14.17
CA THR A 515 -21.53 -13.43 14.12
C THR A 515 -21.04 -12.16 14.82
N ARG A 516 -19.77 -12.15 15.21
CA ARG A 516 -19.12 -11.00 15.83
C ARG A 516 -19.06 -9.78 14.90
N TYR A 517 -18.85 -10.00 13.61
CA TYR A 517 -18.51 -8.95 12.64
C TYR A 517 -19.55 -7.82 12.58
N ALA A 518 -20.79 -8.12 12.23
CA ALA A 518 -21.86 -7.12 12.13
C ALA A 518 -22.14 -6.44 13.49
N ASN A 519 -22.15 -7.22 14.57
CA ASN A 519 -22.49 -6.71 15.89
C ASN A 519 -21.39 -5.80 16.47
N MET A 520 -20.12 -6.15 16.26
CA MET A 520 -18.98 -5.34 16.66
C MET A 520 -18.97 -3.99 15.91
N PHE A 521 -19.04 -4.00 14.58
CA PHE A 521 -19.00 -2.77 13.80
C PHE A 521 -20.24 -1.90 13.99
N SER A 522 -21.41 -2.48 14.24
CA SER A 522 -22.62 -1.69 14.55
C SER A 522 -22.52 -0.96 15.89
N VAL A 523 -21.81 -1.52 16.88
CA VAL A 523 -21.47 -0.82 18.12
C VAL A 523 -20.41 0.25 17.86
N PHE A 524 -19.34 -0.10 17.14
CA PHE A 524 -18.23 0.79 16.85
C PHE A 524 -18.68 2.05 16.09
N PHE A 525 -19.54 1.89 15.07
CA PHE A 525 -20.10 3.01 14.31
C PHE A 525 -21.36 3.63 14.91
N GLN A 526 -21.76 3.21 16.10
CA GLN A 526 -22.94 3.73 16.80
C GLN A 526 -24.25 3.54 16.01
N TYR A 527 -24.40 2.41 15.32
CA TYR A 527 -25.64 2.03 14.63
C TYR A 527 -26.63 1.30 15.53
N LEU A 528 -26.22 0.94 16.74
CA LEU A 528 -27.07 0.45 17.81
C LEU A 528 -27.14 1.49 18.94
N ASP A 529 -28.38 1.78 19.40
CA ASP A 529 -28.63 2.79 20.41
C ASP A 529 -28.15 2.39 21.81
N ASP A 530 -28.09 1.07 22.09
CA ASP A 530 -27.68 0.51 23.38
C ASP A 530 -26.47 -0.41 23.24
N LYS A 531 -25.31 0.07 23.69
CA LYS A 531 -24.07 -0.70 23.74
C LYS A 531 -24.18 -2.00 24.55
N LYS A 532 -25.05 -2.02 25.59
CA LYS A 532 -25.27 -3.21 26.43
C LYS A 532 -25.99 -4.33 25.66
N GLN A 533 -26.88 -4.00 24.72
CA GLN A 533 -27.63 -4.98 23.97
C GLN A 533 -26.72 -5.76 23.00
N ALA A 534 -25.72 -5.13 22.44
CA ALA A 534 -24.78 -5.78 21.51
C ALA A 534 -23.79 -6.72 22.22
N PHE A 535 -23.43 -6.42 23.48
CA PHE A 535 -22.45 -7.21 24.26
C PHE A 535 -23.02 -8.48 24.89
N CYS A 536 -24.30 -8.49 25.23
CA CYS A 536 -24.89 -9.58 26.01
C CYS A 536 -25.00 -10.93 25.26
N PRO A 537 -25.42 -10.97 23.98
CA PRO A 537 -25.43 -12.21 23.19
C PRO A 537 -24.02 -12.72 22.88
N PHE A 538 -23.09 -11.80 22.62
CA PHE A 538 -21.70 -12.11 22.28
C PHE A 538 -20.98 -12.80 23.44
N LYS A 539 -21.12 -12.28 24.64
CA LYS A 539 -20.54 -12.86 25.86
C LYS A 539 -21.06 -14.27 26.16
N ARG A 540 -22.31 -14.58 25.77
CA ARG A 540 -22.93 -15.91 25.98
C ARG A 540 -22.46 -16.93 24.95
N GLN A 541 -22.20 -16.50 23.71
CA GLN A 541 -21.91 -17.39 22.60
C GLN A 541 -20.39 -17.64 22.44
N TYR A 542 -19.56 -16.68 22.81
CA TYR A 542 -18.09 -16.72 22.66
C TYR A 542 -17.39 -16.20 23.91
N PRO A 543 -17.46 -16.94 25.04
CA PRO A 543 -16.86 -16.49 26.30
C PRO A 543 -15.32 -16.36 26.23
N GLU A 544 -14.67 -17.09 25.32
CA GLU A 544 -13.22 -17.10 25.16
C GLU A 544 -12.71 -15.96 24.27
N ASP A 545 -13.52 -15.47 23.34
CA ASP A 545 -13.19 -14.36 22.44
C ASP A 545 -13.38 -12.96 23.06
N TYR A 546 -13.86 -12.91 24.31
CA TYR A 546 -14.16 -11.64 24.98
C TYR A 546 -12.90 -10.77 25.17
N HIS A 547 -11.75 -11.37 25.32
CA HIS A 547 -10.48 -10.64 25.44
C HIS A 547 -10.02 -10.00 24.14
N SER A 548 -10.29 -10.63 22.99
CA SER A 548 -9.95 -10.06 21.68
C SER A 548 -10.81 -8.86 21.29
N LEU A 549 -12.05 -8.80 21.77
CA LEU A 549 -12.96 -7.66 21.55
C LEU A 549 -12.54 -6.39 22.32
N TYR A 550 -12.00 -6.55 23.52
CA TYR A 550 -11.50 -5.43 24.33
C TYR A 550 -10.26 -4.77 23.74
N ALA A 551 -9.48 -5.50 22.97
CA ALA A 551 -8.32 -4.96 22.28
C ALA A 551 -8.70 -4.11 21.05
N PHE A 552 -9.92 -4.24 20.54
CA PHE A 552 -10.43 -3.49 19.39
C PHE A 552 -11.27 -2.26 19.75
N LEU A 553 -11.75 -2.17 20.98
CA LEU A 553 -12.54 -1.05 21.52
C LEU A 553 -11.74 -0.17 22.47
#